data_a37f8294513ee6b69f3a1ca307c635e8
#
_entry.id   a37f8294513ee6b69f3a1ca307c635e8
#
_cell.length_a   1.000
_cell.length_b   1.000
_cell.length_c   1.000
_cell.angle_alpha   90.00
_cell.angle_beta   90.00
_cell.angle_gamma   90.00
#
_symmetry.space_group_name_H-M   'P 1'
#
loop_
_entity.id
_entity.type
_entity.pdbx_description
1 polymer ?
#
loop_
_entity_poly.entity_id
_entity_poly.type
_entity_poly.pdbx_seq_one_letter_code
_entity_poly.pdbx_strand_id
1 'polypeptide(L)'
;MWPSETLIVRLGCLCVLAAVSPSVHANTTVYGKVGGEAVLKPPANPESGPITQISWKEGSNKAMEWETGDTNATGYRQFRDRGHLDTSTGVMTISGLLHNDSNSYTPEINHRRLTPVSLVVLSPVPVPSVNKSCDESKCELICEGTTARATPVSYTWMSDDTGKHVSSGKQYTVHKVNSSISYELSCEIQNPISRERSEPITISSDSFSVISPPGGGPNFYTGLTVLIVLLVVVTLPVVFHKWKTGMWFFEKESMPWEGGQ
;
A
#
# COMPACT_ATOMS: atom_id res chain seq x y z
N MET A 1 50.49 75.84 6.89
CA MET A 1 50.57 75.03 5.64
C MET A 1 49.98 73.59 5.99
N TRP A 2 48.72 73.44 5.75
CA TRP A 2 48.04 72.17 5.89
C TRP A 2 47.19 71.93 4.64
N PRO A 3 47.23 70.76 4.00
CA PRO A 3 46.44 70.47 2.81
C PRO A 3 45.00 70.04 3.20
N SER A 4 44.09 70.45 2.35
CA SER A 4 42.68 70.21 2.37
C SER A 4 42.31 68.71 2.24
N GLU A 5 41.55 68.15 3.15
CA GLU A 5 40.91 66.87 3.02
C GLU A 5 39.62 67.00 2.16
N THR A 6 39.63 66.32 1.04
CA THR A 6 38.49 66.16 0.15
C THR A 6 37.54 65.11 0.70
N LEU A 7 36.34 65.53 1.13
CA LEU A 7 35.23 64.69 1.58
C LEU A 7 34.63 63.95 0.38
N ILE A 8 34.96 62.66 0.23
CA ILE A 8 34.30 61.75 -0.74
C ILE A 8 32.97 61.30 -0.16
N VAL A 9 31.88 61.88 -0.59
CA VAL A 9 30.53 61.41 -0.33
C VAL A 9 30.30 60.17 -1.18
N ARG A 10 30.37 58.97 -0.57
CA ARG A 10 29.94 57.73 -1.20
C ARG A 10 28.41 57.68 -1.19
N LEU A 11 27.76 57.96 -2.30
CA LEU A 11 26.34 57.66 -2.53
C LEU A 11 26.22 56.12 -2.60
N GLY A 12 25.79 55.51 -1.48
CA GLY A 12 25.40 54.11 -1.45
C GLY A 12 24.03 53.95 -2.13
N CYS A 13 24.05 53.45 -3.36
CA CYS A 13 22.82 53.02 -4.03
C CYS A 13 22.26 51.80 -3.31
N LEU A 14 21.25 51.99 -2.42
CA LEU A 14 20.51 50.91 -1.79
C LEU A 14 19.56 50.33 -2.84
N CYS A 15 20.02 49.33 -3.60
CA CYS A 15 19.13 48.50 -4.40
C CYS A 15 18.29 47.65 -3.46
N VAL A 16 17.09 48.08 -3.13
CA VAL A 16 16.05 47.25 -2.50
C VAL A 16 15.60 46.27 -3.57
N LEU A 17 16.18 45.08 -3.58
CA LEU A 17 15.65 43.93 -4.30
C LEU A 17 14.36 43.53 -3.60
N ALA A 18 13.23 44.04 -4.06
CA ALA A 18 11.92 43.51 -3.72
C ALA A 18 11.90 42.08 -4.24
N ALA A 19 12.12 41.11 -3.34
CA ALA A 19 11.92 39.71 -3.62
C ALA A 19 10.43 39.50 -3.91
N VAL A 20 10.06 39.53 -5.19
CA VAL A 20 8.75 39.05 -5.64
C VAL A 20 8.78 37.55 -5.46
N SER A 21 8.32 37.11 -4.28
CA SER A 21 8.08 35.66 -4.08
C SER A 21 6.99 35.25 -5.07
N PRO A 22 7.26 34.34 -6.00
CA PRO A 22 6.18 33.80 -6.83
C PRO A 22 5.21 33.10 -5.86
N SER A 23 3.97 33.61 -5.77
CA SER A 23 2.90 32.91 -5.09
C SER A 23 2.65 31.63 -5.87
N VAL A 24 3.25 30.51 -5.41
CA VAL A 24 2.92 29.18 -5.88
C VAL A 24 1.47 28.95 -5.48
N HIS A 25 0.56 29.14 -6.43
CA HIS A 25 -0.84 28.76 -6.25
C HIS A 25 -0.84 27.22 -6.25
N ALA A 26 -0.77 26.63 -5.06
CA ALA A 26 -0.88 25.20 -4.90
C ALA A 26 -2.25 24.75 -5.42
N ASN A 27 -2.27 23.84 -6.37
CA ASN A 27 -3.51 23.22 -6.81
C ASN A 27 -4.19 22.57 -5.59
N THR A 28 -5.42 23.00 -5.30
CA THR A 28 -6.22 22.39 -4.24
C THR A 28 -6.64 20.99 -4.69
N THR A 29 -6.32 19.97 -3.89
CA THR A 29 -6.77 18.60 -4.13
C THR A 29 -7.97 18.29 -3.25
N VAL A 30 -9.06 17.85 -3.87
CA VAL A 30 -10.28 17.35 -3.22
C VAL A 30 -10.30 15.84 -3.36
N TYR A 31 -10.47 15.14 -2.25
CA TYR A 31 -10.65 13.69 -2.24
C TYR A 31 -12.11 13.34 -2.08
N GLY A 32 -12.63 12.46 -2.94
CA GLY A 32 -14.00 11.98 -2.90
C GLY A 32 -14.05 10.45 -2.75
N LYS A 33 -15.07 9.95 -2.06
CA LYS A 33 -15.35 8.52 -1.97
C LYS A 33 -16.14 8.09 -3.20
N VAL A 34 -15.79 6.96 -3.82
CA VAL A 34 -16.58 6.37 -4.91
C VAL A 34 -18.03 6.16 -4.47
N GLY A 35 -19.00 6.55 -5.32
CA GLY A 35 -20.43 6.55 -5.03
C GLY A 35 -20.90 7.73 -4.15
N GLY A 36 -20.00 8.50 -3.57
CA GLY A 36 -20.29 9.67 -2.75
C GLY A 36 -20.42 10.96 -3.54
N GLU A 37 -20.08 12.07 -2.89
CA GLU A 37 -20.18 13.42 -3.43
C GLU A 37 -18.86 14.18 -3.28
N ALA A 38 -18.56 15.06 -4.25
CA ALA A 38 -17.45 15.99 -4.15
C ALA A 38 -17.95 17.43 -4.36
N VAL A 39 -17.47 18.33 -3.51
CA VAL A 39 -17.74 19.77 -3.59
C VAL A 39 -16.49 20.49 -4.05
N LEU A 40 -16.51 20.99 -5.27
CA LEU A 40 -15.43 21.72 -5.89
C LEU A 40 -15.66 23.22 -5.72
N LYS A 41 -14.85 23.85 -4.88
CA LYS A 41 -14.93 25.29 -4.61
C LYS A 41 -13.96 26.03 -5.52
N PRO A 42 -14.40 27.05 -6.26
CA PRO A 42 -13.46 27.90 -6.99
C PRO A 42 -12.54 28.59 -5.98
N PRO A 43 -11.25 28.75 -6.29
CA PRO A 43 -10.38 29.58 -5.46
C PRO A 43 -10.94 31.01 -5.42
N ALA A 44 -10.55 31.78 -4.38
CA ALA A 44 -11.04 33.12 -4.20
C ALA A 44 -10.90 33.96 -5.48
N ASN A 45 -12.01 34.47 -5.97
CA ASN A 45 -12.00 35.42 -7.08
C ASN A 45 -11.56 36.81 -6.54
N PRO A 46 -10.46 37.37 -7.03
CA PRO A 46 -9.99 38.68 -6.58
C PRO A 46 -10.89 39.84 -7.05
N GLU A 47 -11.85 39.62 -7.94
CA GLU A 47 -12.79 40.64 -8.42
C GLU A 47 -14.04 40.67 -7.55
N SER A 48 -14.29 41.81 -6.92
CA SER A 48 -15.45 42.07 -6.08
C SER A 48 -16.64 42.55 -6.93
N GLY A 49 -17.21 41.63 -7.72
CA GLY A 49 -18.38 41.98 -8.56
C GLY A 49 -19.41 40.83 -8.56
N PRO A 50 -20.63 41.11 -9.05
CA PRO A 50 -21.64 40.06 -9.23
C PRO A 50 -21.14 39.02 -10.22
N ILE A 51 -21.46 37.77 -9.93
CA ILE A 51 -21.20 36.67 -10.85
C ILE A 51 -22.24 36.73 -11.96
N THR A 52 -21.80 36.87 -13.20
CA THR A 52 -22.65 36.90 -14.38
C THR A 52 -22.50 35.66 -15.27
N GLN A 53 -21.37 34.94 -15.12
CA GLN A 53 -21.10 33.75 -15.88
C GLN A 53 -20.20 32.80 -15.08
N ILE A 54 -20.51 31.52 -15.13
CA ILE A 54 -19.73 30.45 -14.55
C ILE A 54 -19.55 29.35 -15.56
N SER A 55 -18.33 28.85 -15.74
CA SER A 55 -18.04 27.66 -16.53
C SER A 55 -17.02 26.78 -15.80
N TRP A 56 -17.35 25.53 -15.59
CA TRP A 56 -16.41 24.51 -15.11
C TRP A 56 -15.99 23.62 -16.28
N LYS A 57 -14.68 23.39 -16.40
CA LYS A 57 -14.09 22.56 -17.43
C LYS A 57 -13.38 21.37 -16.81
N GLU A 58 -13.66 20.17 -17.30
CA GLU A 58 -12.89 18.94 -17.04
C GLU A 58 -11.83 18.80 -18.14
N GLY A 59 -10.57 19.10 -17.83
CA GLY A 59 -9.53 19.28 -18.85
C GLY A 59 -9.91 20.38 -19.86
N SER A 60 -10.12 20.01 -21.13
CA SER A 60 -10.56 20.92 -22.19
C SER A 60 -12.09 20.97 -22.39
N ASN A 61 -12.82 20.04 -21.78
CA ASN A 61 -14.26 19.86 -22.04
C ASN A 61 -15.09 20.62 -20.99
N LYS A 62 -16.25 21.20 -21.42
CA LYS A 62 -17.21 21.75 -20.49
C LYS A 62 -17.82 20.66 -19.61
N ALA A 63 -17.90 20.91 -18.30
CA ALA A 63 -18.57 20.10 -17.32
C ALA A 63 -19.91 20.72 -16.91
N MET A 64 -19.90 21.98 -16.46
CA MET A 64 -21.07 22.75 -16.09
C MET A 64 -20.94 24.21 -16.61
N GLU A 65 -22.06 24.83 -16.90
CA GLU A 65 -22.11 26.24 -17.36
C GLU A 65 -23.39 26.91 -16.88
N TRP A 66 -23.30 28.20 -16.60
CA TRP A 66 -24.41 29.08 -16.31
C TRP A 66 -24.06 30.50 -16.71
N GLU A 67 -25.03 31.24 -17.23
CA GLU A 67 -24.92 32.65 -17.55
C GLU A 67 -26.17 33.41 -17.06
N THR A 68 -26.01 34.69 -16.75
CA THR A 68 -27.14 35.55 -16.33
C THR A 68 -28.22 35.56 -17.39
N GLY A 69 -29.44 35.18 -16.99
CA GLY A 69 -30.58 35.00 -17.84
C GLY A 69 -30.99 33.55 -17.99
N ASP A 70 -30.11 32.61 -17.69
CA ASP A 70 -30.45 31.19 -17.65
C ASP A 70 -31.29 30.86 -16.42
N THR A 71 -32.33 30.07 -16.60
CA THR A 71 -33.18 29.60 -15.49
C THR A 71 -32.44 28.61 -14.61
N ASN A 72 -31.61 27.75 -15.22
CA ASN A 72 -30.85 26.69 -14.52
C ASN A 72 -29.44 26.55 -15.14
N ALA A 73 -28.50 26.07 -14.35
CA ALA A 73 -27.19 25.68 -14.87
C ALA A 73 -27.29 24.45 -15.77
N THR A 74 -26.48 24.42 -16.81
CA THR A 74 -26.44 23.32 -17.79
C THR A 74 -25.27 22.39 -17.49
N GLY A 75 -25.55 21.11 -17.26
CA GLY A 75 -24.56 20.04 -17.16
C GLY A 75 -24.27 19.39 -18.51
N TYR A 76 -23.03 19.06 -18.78
CA TYR A 76 -22.58 18.43 -20.01
C TYR A 76 -22.14 16.98 -19.77
N ARG A 77 -22.35 16.10 -20.74
CA ARG A 77 -21.89 14.70 -20.71
C ARG A 77 -22.33 13.99 -19.41
N GLN A 78 -21.40 13.39 -18.66
CA GLN A 78 -21.65 12.68 -17.39
C GLN A 78 -22.13 13.58 -16.24
N PHE A 79 -22.03 14.90 -16.37
CA PHE A 79 -22.44 15.85 -15.34
C PHE A 79 -23.89 16.30 -15.46
N ARG A 80 -24.60 15.93 -16.55
CA ARG A 80 -25.97 16.36 -16.81
C ARG A 80 -26.93 16.06 -15.65
N ASP A 81 -26.82 14.86 -15.09
CA ASP A 81 -27.71 14.38 -14.01
C ASP A 81 -27.02 14.33 -12.65
N ARG A 82 -25.69 14.48 -12.62
CA ARG A 82 -24.89 14.35 -11.40
C ARG A 82 -24.23 15.65 -10.95
N GLY A 83 -24.14 16.63 -11.82
CA GLY A 83 -23.57 17.94 -11.53
C GLY A 83 -24.63 18.89 -10.98
N HIS A 84 -24.28 19.64 -9.96
CA HIS A 84 -25.03 20.77 -9.45
C HIS A 84 -24.12 22.00 -9.34
N LEU A 85 -24.58 23.17 -9.77
CA LEU A 85 -23.83 24.41 -9.74
C LEU A 85 -24.58 25.46 -8.92
N ASP A 86 -23.96 25.93 -7.85
CA ASP A 86 -24.43 27.08 -7.11
C ASP A 86 -24.02 28.37 -7.86
N THR A 87 -24.97 29.02 -8.46
CA THR A 87 -24.75 30.20 -9.31
C THR A 87 -24.36 31.44 -8.51
N SER A 88 -24.59 31.45 -7.20
CA SER A 88 -24.21 32.55 -6.30
C SER A 88 -22.76 32.50 -5.87
N THR A 89 -22.20 31.29 -5.75
CA THR A 89 -20.82 31.05 -5.24
C THR A 89 -19.88 30.49 -6.28
N GLY A 90 -20.40 29.92 -7.38
CA GLY A 90 -19.64 29.22 -8.37
C GLY A 90 -19.24 27.80 -7.96
N VAL A 91 -19.70 27.31 -6.81
CA VAL A 91 -19.40 25.97 -6.30
C VAL A 91 -20.06 24.91 -7.18
N MET A 92 -19.26 23.94 -7.66
CA MET A 92 -19.75 22.78 -8.39
C MET A 92 -19.74 21.55 -7.47
N THR A 93 -20.88 20.87 -7.40
CA THR A 93 -21.03 19.59 -6.69
C THR A 93 -21.24 18.48 -7.66
N ILE A 94 -20.53 17.35 -7.49
CA ILE A 94 -20.67 16.15 -8.31
C ILE A 94 -21.11 15.02 -7.39
N SER A 95 -22.28 14.44 -7.63
CA SER A 95 -22.82 13.31 -6.88
C SER A 95 -22.62 11.98 -7.61
N GLY A 96 -22.69 10.86 -6.87
CA GLY A 96 -22.49 9.51 -7.42
C GLY A 96 -21.13 9.35 -8.07
N LEU A 97 -20.05 9.72 -7.36
CA LEU A 97 -18.69 9.75 -7.88
C LEU A 97 -18.21 8.41 -8.43
N LEU A 98 -17.59 8.45 -9.59
CA LEU A 98 -16.91 7.35 -10.24
C LEU A 98 -15.39 7.60 -10.24
N HIS A 99 -14.57 6.54 -10.26
CA HIS A 99 -13.12 6.69 -10.35
C HIS A 99 -12.68 7.52 -11.58
N ASN A 100 -13.44 7.44 -12.68
CA ASN A 100 -13.19 8.20 -13.91
C ASN A 100 -13.51 9.69 -13.79
N ASP A 101 -14.14 10.12 -12.68
CA ASP A 101 -14.32 11.57 -12.40
C ASP A 101 -13.04 12.20 -11.85
N SER A 102 -12.02 11.40 -11.51
CA SER A 102 -10.69 11.89 -11.08
C SER A 102 -10.04 12.66 -12.22
N ASN A 103 -9.97 13.98 -12.08
CA ASN A 103 -9.43 14.87 -13.11
C ASN A 103 -9.11 16.24 -12.52
N SER A 104 -8.56 17.12 -13.36
CA SER A 104 -8.39 18.55 -13.07
C SER A 104 -9.60 19.33 -13.56
N TYR A 105 -10.25 20.04 -12.65
CA TYR A 105 -11.42 20.86 -12.91
C TYR A 105 -11.05 22.33 -12.83
N THR A 106 -11.23 23.07 -13.94
CA THR A 106 -10.87 24.48 -14.04
C THR A 106 -12.12 25.34 -14.00
N PRO A 107 -12.32 26.15 -12.96
CA PRO A 107 -13.40 27.14 -12.93
C PRO A 107 -13.02 28.37 -13.76
N GLU A 108 -14.01 28.93 -14.41
CA GLU A 108 -13.95 30.20 -15.11
C GLU A 108 -15.17 31.04 -14.67
N ILE A 109 -14.92 32.19 -14.06
CA ILE A 109 -15.96 33.09 -13.55
C ILE A 109 -15.79 34.44 -14.23
N ASN A 110 -16.89 34.98 -14.79
CA ASN A 110 -16.91 36.22 -15.56
C ASN A 110 -15.80 36.27 -16.63
N HIS A 111 -15.67 35.17 -17.41
CA HIS A 111 -14.64 34.97 -18.45
C HIS A 111 -13.19 34.91 -17.92
N ARG A 112 -12.99 34.89 -16.59
CA ARG A 112 -11.67 34.77 -15.99
C ARG A 112 -11.44 33.32 -15.57
N ARG A 113 -10.40 32.72 -16.11
CA ARG A 113 -9.93 31.38 -15.73
C ARG A 113 -9.21 31.46 -14.39
N LEU A 114 -9.64 30.62 -13.42
CA LEU A 114 -9.03 30.50 -12.11
C LEU A 114 -8.12 29.28 -12.01
N THR A 115 -7.44 29.14 -10.88
CA THR A 115 -6.58 27.98 -10.61
C THR A 115 -7.40 26.68 -10.60
N PRO A 116 -6.93 25.62 -11.27
CA PRO A 116 -7.61 24.34 -11.28
C PRO A 116 -7.71 23.69 -9.90
N VAL A 117 -8.77 22.92 -9.69
CA VAL A 117 -8.99 22.05 -8.55
C VAL A 117 -8.84 20.61 -9.02
N SER A 118 -7.98 19.84 -8.36
CA SER A 118 -7.80 18.40 -8.65
C SER A 118 -8.79 17.58 -7.85
N LEU A 119 -9.65 16.80 -8.49
CA LEU A 119 -10.50 15.80 -7.86
C LEU A 119 -9.83 14.43 -7.98
N VAL A 120 -9.72 13.71 -6.86
CA VAL A 120 -9.23 12.34 -6.79
C VAL A 120 -10.29 11.48 -6.11
N VAL A 121 -10.90 10.58 -6.88
CA VAL A 121 -11.94 9.68 -6.37
C VAL A 121 -11.30 8.36 -5.95
N LEU A 122 -11.46 8.00 -4.68
CA LEU A 122 -10.84 6.85 -4.06
C LEU A 122 -11.88 5.82 -3.61
N SER A 123 -11.47 4.55 -3.61
CA SER A 123 -12.14 3.52 -2.84
C SER A 123 -11.80 3.64 -1.36
N PRO A 124 -12.70 3.26 -0.45
CA PRO A 124 -12.32 3.05 0.94
C PRO A 124 -11.21 2.02 1.06
N VAL A 125 -10.36 2.16 2.08
CA VAL A 125 -9.39 1.12 2.42
C VAL A 125 -10.13 -0.11 2.96
N PRO A 126 -9.65 -1.33 2.68
CA PRO A 126 -10.20 -2.55 3.27
C PRO A 126 -9.78 -2.68 4.74
N VAL A 127 -10.53 -3.47 5.51
CA VAL A 127 -10.05 -3.96 6.81
C VAL A 127 -8.80 -4.80 6.56
N PRO A 128 -7.65 -4.42 7.14
CA PRO A 128 -6.41 -5.16 6.91
C PRO A 128 -6.35 -6.47 7.70
N SER A 129 -5.53 -7.39 7.24
CA SER A 129 -5.08 -8.56 7.99
C SER A 129 -3.60 -8.44 8.32
N VAL A 130 -3.17 -9.06 9.41
CA VAL A 130 -1.77 -9.11 9.81
C VAL A 130 -1.22 -10.51 9.55
N ASN A 131 -0.21 -10.59 8.69
CA ASN A 131 0.57 -11.81 8.51
C ASN A 131 1.79 -11.76 9.44
N LYS A 132 2.00 -12.84 10.22
CA LYS A 132 3.07 -12.97 11.21
C LYS A 132 4.01 -14.10 10.83
N SER A 133 5.31 -13.80 10.77
CA SER A 133 6.38 -14.77 10.61
C SER A 133 7.45 -14.54 11.68
N CYS A 134 7.71 -15.56 12.52
CA CYS A 134 8.65 -15.44 13.62
C CYS A 134 9.79 -16.45 13.49
N ASP A 135 10.99 -16.03 13.95
CA ASP A 135 12.15 -16.88 14.19
C ASP A 135 12.54 -16.84 15.70
N GLU A 136 13.69 -17.38 16.06
CA GLU A 136 14.14 -17.40 17.45
C GLU A 136 14.45 -16.03 18.05
N SER A 137 14.64 -15.01 17.22
CA SER A 137 15.13 -13.67 17.58
C SER A 137 14.13 -12.55 17.33
N LYS A 138 13.25 -12.71 16.33
CA LYS A 138 12.32 -11.65 15.90
C LYS A 138 11.03 -12.22 15.32
N CYS A 139 9.98 -11.40 15.33
CA CYS A 139 8.77 -11.59 14.54
C CYS A 139 8.65 -10.47 13.50
N GLU A 140 8.46 -10.83 12.26
CA GLU A 140 8.11 -9.91 11.17
C GLU A 140 6.59 -9.91 10.98
N LEU A 141 6.00 -8.73 11.05
CA LEU A 141 4.58 -8.50 10.87
C LEU A 141 4.39 -7.74 9.57
N ILE A 142 3.46 -8.22 8.74
CA ILE A 142 3.11 -7.59 7.46
C ILE A 142 1.62 -7.25 7.49
N CYS A 143 1.31 -5.97 7.27
CA CYS A 143 -0.05 -5.48 7.14
C CYS A 143 -0.54 -5.67 5.70
N GLU A 144 -1.55 -6.48 5.49
CA GLU A 144 -2.05 -6.83 4.16
C GLU A 144 -3.46 -6.28 3.92
N GLY A 145 -3.69 -5.80 2.69
CA GLY A 145 -4.98 -5.29 2.25
C GLY A 145 -4.90 -4.85 0.79
N THR A 146 -5.99 -5.03 0.04
CA THR A 146 -6.06 -4.63 -1.38
C THR A 146 -6.29 -3.13 -1.50
N THR A 147 -5.24 -2.37 -1.80
CA THR A 147 -5.27 -0.89 -1.82
C THR A 147 -5.16 -0.26 -3.21
N ALA A 148 -5.31 -1.05 -4.30
CA ALA A 148 -5.06 -0.62 -5.67
C ALA A 148 -5.84 0.65 -6.11
N ARG A 149 -7.08 0.84 -5.62
CA ARG A 149 -7.92 2.02 -5.91
C ARG A 149 -8.11 2.94 -4.69
N ALA A 150 -7.36 2.72 -3.64
CA ALA A 150 -7.42 3.48 -2.39
C ALA A 150 -6.21 4.39 -2.18
N THR A 151 -5.20 4.32 -3.05
CA THR A 151 -3.96 5.11 -2.94
C THR A 151 -4.20 6.62 -3.15
N PRO A 152 -3.51 7.48 -2.35
CA PRO A 152 -2.41 7.19 -1.44
C PRO A 152 -2.87 6.58 -0.12
N VAL A 153 -2.11 5.59 0.40
CA VAL A 153 -2.39 4.96 1.68
C VAL A 153 -1.20 5.08 2.63
N SER A 154 -1.47 5.16 3.92
CA SER A 154 -0.49 5.06 5.00
C SER A 154 -0.81 3.86 5.88
N TYR A 155 0.24 3.27 6.47
CA TYR A 155 0.15 2.15 7.40
C TYR A 155 0.69 2.58 8.75
N THR A 156 -0.01 2.21 9.80
CA THR A 156 0.32 2.56 11.18
C THR A 156 0.14 1.34 12.08
N TRP A 157 1.16 1.02 12.89
CA TRP A 157 1.09 -0.02 13.89
C TRP A 157 0.77 0.59 15.24
N MET A 158 -0.20 -0.01 15.93
CA MET A 158 -0.69 0.43 17.23
C MET A 158 -0.51 -0.68 18.25
N SER A 159 -0.12 -0.31 19.48
CA SER A 159 -0.22 -1.20 20.63
C SER A 159 -1.64 -1.09 21.19
N ASP A 160 -2.36 -2.20 21.22
CA ASP A 160 -3.73 -2.24 21.72
C ASP A 160 -3.77 -2.12 23.24
N ASP A 161 -2.77 -2.64 23.94
CA ASP A 161 -2.63 -2.50 25.41
C ASP A 161 -2.51 -1.04 25.85
N THR A 162 -1.81 -0.22 25.10
CA THR A 162 -1.51 1.17 25.48
C THR A 162 -2.25 2.20 24.64
N GLY A 163 -2.84 1.81 23.52
CA GLY A 163 -3.44 2.70 22.52
C GLY A 163 -2.45 3.60 21.80
N LYS A 164 -1.13 3.31 21.87
CA LYS A 164 -0.07 4.16 21.34
C LYS A 164 0.40 3.68 19.97
N HIS A 165 0.79 4.66 19.16
CA HIS A 165 1.53 4.42 17.92
C HIS A 165 2.90 3.81 18.23
N VAL A 166 3.26 2.72 17.55
CA VAL A 166 4.54 2.02 17.72
C VAL A 166 5.42 2.10 16.49
N SER A 167 4.85 2.09 15.29
CA SER A 167 5.60 2.17 14.04
C SER A 167 4.73 2.62 12.87
N SER A 168 5.39 3.04 11.79
CA SER A 168 4.76 3.36 10.51
C SER A 168 5.35 2.49 9.40
N GLY A 169 4.55 2.21 8.38
CA GLY A 169 4.94 1.38 7.25
C GLY A 169 4.23 0.03 7.20
N LYS A 170 4.29 -0.61 6.03
CA LYS A 170 3.59 -1.87 5.76
C LYS A 170 4.12 -3.04 6.60
N GLN A 171 5.38 -2.98 7.00
CA GLN A 171 6.06 -4.00 7.80
C GLN A 171 6.49 -3.43 9.14
N TYR A 172 6.44 -4.29 10.17
CA TYR A 172 6.95 -4.00 11.50
C TYR A 172 7.68 -5.21 12.06
N THR A 173 8.87 -5.00 12.64
CA THR A 173 9.67 -6.06 13.25
C THR A 173 9.67 -5.90 14.76
N VAL A 174 9.25 -6.96 15.44
CA VAL A 174 9.30 -7.07 16.90
C VAL A 174 10.47 -7.98 17.29
N HIS A 175 11.45 -7.46 18.01
CA HIS A 175 12.56 -8.26 18.52
C HIS A 175 12.18 -8.95 19.82
N LYS A 176 12.70 -10.17 20.00
CA LYS A 176 12.53 -10.93 21.25
C LYS A 176 13.10 -10.15 22.42
N VAL A 177 12.26 -9.92 23.41
CA VAL A 177 12.66 -9.33 24.67
C VAL A 177 12.65 -10.44 25.74
N ASN A 178 13.68 -10.50 26.58
CA ASN A 178 13.81 -11.49 27.66
C ASN A 178 12.83 -11.20 28.83
N SER A 179 11.56 -10.94 28.50
CA SER A 179 10.51 -10.69 29.47
C SER A 179 9.27 -11.51 29.12
N SER A 180 8.53 -11.95 30.14
CA SER A 180 7.24 -12.65 29.97
C SER A 180 6.10 -11.72 29.53
N ILE A 181 6.41 -10.62 28.85
CA ILE A 181 5.43 -9.63 28.41
C ILE A 181 4.86 -10.08 27.07
N SER A 182 3.55 -10.13 26.96
CA SER A 182 2.85 -10.23 25.70
C SER A 182 2.51 -8.83 25.20
N TYR A 183 2.56 -8.64 23.88
CA TYR A 183 2.13 -7.41 23.20
C TYR A 183 0.92 -7.71 22.33
N GLU A 184 -0.09 -6.88 22.44
CA GLU A 184 -1.20 -6.87 21.49
C GLU A 184 -0.98 -5.73 20.50
N LEU A 185 -0.90 -6.09 19.21
CA LEU A 185 -0.59 -5.17 18.12
C LEU A 185 -1.64 -5.27 17.04
N SER A 186 -2.03 -4.14 16.50
CA SER A 186 -2.88 -4.06 15.31
C SER A 186 -2.27 -3.14 14.27
N CYS A 187 -2.63 -3.38 13.02
CA CYS A 187 -2.29 -2.52 11.89
C CYS A 187 -3.50 -1.69 11.48
N GLU A 188 -3.27 -0.42 11.20
CA GLU A 188 -4.25 0.49 10.63
C GLU A 188 -3.82 0.90 9.23
N ILE A 189 -4.74 0.81 8.26
CA ILE A 189 -4.58 1.39 6.92
C ILE A 189 -5.46 2.63 6.84
N GLN A 190 -4.90 3.73 6.38
CA GLN A 190 -5.60 4.98 6.20
C GLN A 190 -5.35 5.56 4.81
N ASN A 191 -6.40 6.13 4.21
CA ASN A 191 -6.30 7.04 3.07
C ASN A 191 -7.06 8.34 3.39
N PRO A 192 -7.08 9.36 2.48
CA PRO A 192 -7.76 10.63 2.73
C PRO A 192 -9.26 10.54 3.04
N ILE A 193 -9.93 9.43 2.71
CA ILE A 193 -11.39 9.30 2.82
C ILE A 193 -11.85 8.21 3.79
N SER A 194 -10.95 7.34 4.27
CA SER A 194 -11.31 6.23 5.15
C SER A 194 -10.12 5.73 5.97
N ARG A 195 -10.45 5.00 7.03
CA ARG A 195 -9.49 4.36 7.93
C ARG A 195 -10.09 3.05 8.41
N GLU A 196 -9.29 1.97 8.37
CA GLU A 196 -9.66 0.65 8.85
C GLU A 196 -8.51 0.03 9.63
N ARG A 197 -8.85 -0.77 10.63
CA ARG A 197 -7.92 -1.40 11.56
C ARG A 197 -8.11 -2.91 11.56
N SER A 198 -7.01 -3.64 11.68
CA SER A 198 -7.01 -5.11 11.80
C SER A 198 -7.52 -5.55 13.19
N GLU A 199 -7.92 -6.81 13.29
CA GLU A 199 -7.98 -7.49 14.57
C GLU A 199 -6.58 -7.47 15.23
N PRO A 200 -6.51 -7.38 16.58
CA PRO A 200 -5.26 -7.42 17.30
C PRO A 200 -4.58 -8.79 17.17
N ILE A 201 -3.26 -8.77 17.08
CA ILE A 201 -2.42 -9.96 17.08
C ILE A 201 -1.54 -9.98 18.32
N THR A 202 -1.50 -11.11 19.01
CA THR A 202 -0.66 -11.28 20.20
C THR A 202 0.73 -11.78 19.83
N ILE A 203 1.76 -11.13 20.37
CA ILE A 203 3.17 -11.53 20.31
C ILE A 203 3.62 -11.83 21.75
N SER A 204 3.85 -13.10 22.04
CA SER A 204 4.35 -13.60 23.33
C SER A 204 5.74 -14.23 23.19
N SER A 205 6.38 -14.56 24.29
CA SER A 205 7.65 -15.30 24.29
C SER A 205 7.58 -16.61 23.47
N ASP A 206 6.42 -17.26 23.47
CA ASP A 206 6.20 -18.53 22.75
C ASP A 206 6.14 -18.33 21.22
N SER A 207 5.84 -17.11 20.77
CA SER A 207 5.87 -16.75 19.35
C SER A 207 7.26 -16.88 18.73
N PHE A 208 8.31 -16.77 19.51
CA PHE A 208 9.71 -16.86 19.09
C PHE A 208 10.29 -18.28 19.21
N SER A 209 9.52 -19.26 19.67
CA SER A 209 9.92 -20.66 19.62
C SER A 209 9.74 -21.16 18.19
N VAL A 210 10.82 -21.60 17.58
CA VAL A 210 10.72 -22.41 16.35
C VAL A 210 9.93 -23.65 16.74
N ILE A 211 8.71 -23.78 16.24
CA ILE A 211 8.07 -25.08 16.18
C ILE A 211 8.93 -25.85 15.17
N SER A 212 9.96 -26.52 15.68
CA SER A 212 10.61 -27.57 14.89
C SER A 212 9.46 -28.47 14.43
N PRO A 213 9.25 -28.69 13.13
CA PRO A 213 8.23 -29.62 12.68
C PRO A 213 8.46 -30.91 13.47
N PRO A 214 7.42 -31.55 14.03
CA PRO A 214 7.59 -32.77 14.79
C PRO A 214 8.45 -33.67 13.94
N GLY A 215 9.65 -34.05 14.43
CA GLY A 215 10.69 -34.70 13.68
C GLY A 215 10.24 -36.07 13.20
N GLY A 216 9.47 -36.11 12.13
CA GLY A 216 8.90 -37.26 11.45
C GLY A 216 9.46 -37.43 10.04
N GLY A 217 10.62 -36.87 9.76
CA GLY A 217 11.41 -37.36 8.62
C GLY A 217 11.96 -38.75 9.00
N PRO A 218 11.95 -39.76 8.10
CA PRO A 218 12.59 -41.02 8.36
C PRO A 218 14.04 -40.69 8.70
N ASN A 219 14.41 -40.91 9.98
CA ASN A 219 15.78 -40.71 10.41
C ASN A 219 16.66 -41.48 9.43
N PHE A 220 17.67 -40.85 8.85
CA PHE A 220 18.58 -41.46 7.90
C PHE A 220 19.15 -42.78 8.46
N TYR A 221 19.29 -42.84 9.79
CA TYR A 221 19.68 -44.02 10.55
C TYR A 221 18.63 -45.13 10.54
N THR A 222 17.32 -44.85 10.55
CA THR A 222 16.26 -45.89 10.45
C THR A 222 16.25 -46.53 9.07
N GLY A 223 16.43 -45.76 8.00
CA GLY A 223 16.59 -46.32 6.66
C GLY A 223 17.84 -47.16 6.50
N LEU A 224 18.96 -46.74 7.08
CA LEU A 224 20.24 -47.44 7.08
C LEU A 224 20.17 -48.74 7.89
N THR A 225 19.55 -48.73 9.07
CA THR A 225 19.38 -49.95 9.89
C THR A 225 18.49 -50.97 9.23
N VAL A 226 17.39 -50.57 8.57
CA VAL A 226 16.54 -51.51 7.80
C VAL A 226 17.32 -52.12 6.64
N LEU A 227 18.11 -51.32 5.92
CA LEU A 227 18.94 -51.81 4.81
C LEU A 227 19.98 -52.82 5.31
N ILE A 228 20.68 -52.55 6.40
CA ILE A 228 21.67 -53.49 6.99
C ILE A 228 21.02 -54.77 7.44
N VAL A 229 19.85 -54.74 8.10
CA VAL A 229 19.13 -55.94 8.53
C VAL A 229 18.72 -56.77 7.33
N LEU A 230 18.19 -56.16 6.26
CA LEU A 230 17.83 -56.88 5.03
C LEU A 230 19.05 -57.55 4.37
N LEU A 231 20.18 -56.83 4.30
CA LEU A 231 21.41 -57.42 3.75
C LEU A 231 21.86 -58.60 4.59
N VAL A 232 21.83 -58.53 5.90
CA VAL A 232 22.21 -59.61 6.80
C VAL A 232 21.28 -60.82 6.64
N VAL A 233 19.97 -60.62 6.59
CA VAL A 233 18.97 -61.67 6.42
C VAL A 233 19.10 -62.39 5.09
N VAL A 234 19.50 -61.69 4.02
CA VAL A 234 19.70 -62.30 2.70
C VAL A 234 21.07 -63.00 2.57
N THR A 235 22.13 -62.28 3.05
CA THR A 235 23.52 -62.81 2.85
C THR A 235 23.85 -63.99 3.75
N LEU A 236 23.39 -64.07 5.00
CA LEU A 236 23.69 -65.14 5.92
C LEU A 236 23.19 -66.54 5.41
N PRO A 237 21.92 -66.66 4.94
CA PRO A 237 21.47 -67.97 4.37
C PRO A 237 22.24 -68.36 3.14
N VAL A 238 22.60 -67.40 2.27
CA VAL A 238 23.35 -67.73 1.03
C VAL A 238 24.77 -68.21 1.36
N VAL A 239 25.45 -67.55 2.27
CA VAL A 239 26.79 -67.93 2.71
C VAL A 239 26.76 -69.28 3.46
N PHE A 240 25.76 -69.51 4.33
CA PHE A 240 25.57 -70.74 5.05
C PHE A 240 25.28 -71.90 4.09
N HIS A 241 24.46 -71.67 3.06
CA HIS A 241 24.20 -72.68 2.02
C HIS A 241 25.47 -73.08 1.27
N LYS A 242 26.29 -72.06 0.86
CA LYS A 242 27.59 -72.33 0.20
C LYS A 242 28.54 -73.11 1.10
N TRP A 243 28.60 -72.73 2.39
CA TRP A 243 29.47 -73.40 3.37
C TRP A 243 29.07 -74.90 3.59
N LYS A 244 27.73 -75.16 3.58
CA LYS A 244 27.20 -76.50 3.81
C LYS A 244 27.23 -77.37 2.55
N THR A 245 27.00 -76.84 1.36
CA THR A 245 26.87 -77.61 0.11
C THR A 245 28.06 -77.48 -0.83
N GLY A 246 28.96 -76.55 -0.59
CA GLY A 246 30.13 -76.24 -1.43
C GLY A 246 29.82 -75.50 -2.73
N MET A 247 28.51 -75.26 -3.05
CA MET A 247 28.03 -74.56 -4.28
C MET A 247 27.33 -73.30 -3.96
N TRP A 248 27.40 -72.31 -4.90
CA TRP A 248 26.63 -71.10 -4.80
C TRP A 248 25.16 -71.39 -5.10
N PHE A 249 24.26 -70.75 -4.38
CA PHE A 249 22.80 -70.89 -4.53
C PHE A 249 22.29 -70.54 -5.95
N PHE A 250 23.04 -69.85 -6.74
CA PHE A 250 22.72 -69.42 -8.11
C PHE A 250 23.53 -70.22 -9.17
N GLU A 251 24.30 -71.25 -8.80
CA GLU A 251 24.93 -72.09 -9.77
C GLU A 251 23.85 -72.98 -10.38
N LYS A 252 23.56 -72.76 -11.65
CA LYS A 252 22.51 -73.43 -12.43
C LYS A 252 22.94 -74.86 -12.69
N GLU A 253 22.36 -75.82 -11.99
CA GLU A 253 22.40 -77.21 -12.46
C GLU A 253 21.73 -77.22 -13.83
N SER A 254 22.39 -77.86 -14.82
CA SER A 254 21.85 -78.05 -16.17
C SER A 254 20.49 -78.78 -16.07
N MET A 255 19.46 -78.14 -16.62
CA MET A 255 18.11 -78.66 -16.60
C MET A 255 18.05 -80.02 -17.33
N PRO A 256 17.30 -81.05 -16.79
CA PRO A 256 17.27 -82.37 -17.31
C PRO A 256 16.74 -82.55 -18.74
N TRP A 257 16.28 -81.50 -19.38
CA TRP A 257 15.67 -81.55 -20.73
C TRP A 257 16.61 -81.11 -21.86
N GLU A 258 17.87 -80.83 -21.64
CA GLU A 258 18.84 -80.52 -22.70
C GLU A 258 19.63 -81.72 -23.18
N GLY A 259 19.21 -82.92 -22.86
CA GLY A 259 19.82 -84.17 -23.31
C GLY A 259 18.88 -85.00 -24.20
N GLY A 260 18.47 -84.42 -25.36
CA GLY A 260 17.64 -85.16 -26.31
C GLY A 260 17.77 -84.59 -27.74
N GLN A 261 18.84 -84.84 -28.40
CA GLN A 261 19.04 -85.29 -29.81
C GLN A 261 20.51 -85.54 -30.06
#